data_9e29f726db0f4ffc06d46c2f1bed82cc
#
_entry.id   9e29f726db0f4ffc06d46c2f1bed82cc
#
_cell.length_a   1.000
_cell.length_b   1.000
_cell.length_c   1.000
_cell.angle_alpha   90.00
_cell.angle_beta   90.00
_cell.angle_gamma   90.00
#
_symmetry.space_group_name_H-M   'P 1'
#
loop_
_entity.id
_entity.type
_entity.pdbx_description
1 polymer ?
#
loop_
_entity_poly.entity_id
_entity_poly.type
_entity_poly.pdbx_seq_one_letter_code
_entity_poly.pdbx_strand_id
1 'polypeptide(L)'
;MATQITADEVRIDVGGPAPMTAFLARPSGSGAHPAVLVCSELWGLTDQVRDIARQVAELGYVAIAPNLYHRSGPETASGFAESDANRTRAFDLLGRLTRDDVEADLRACVAHVREHANATEKTGVLGFSLGGHIAFFAATRLDLAAAAIYYPGWLPVAGTALSRPEPLLDDAPAIASGDVRTLMFFAELDHVIDAAQRDQITAALESAGVRHEEVVYPGAQHAFFFPGRDPYDASAAEDSWARVRALFTAELAQ
;
A
#
# COMPACT_ATOMS: atom_id res chain seq x y z
N MET A 1 16.39 -14.90 -16.12
CA MET A 1 15.35 -15.92 -15.91
C MET A 1 14.35 -15.32 -14.94
N ALA A 2 13.04 -15.51 -15.15
CA ALA A 2 12.04 -15.06 -14.19
C ALA A 2 12.22 -15.80 -12.85
N THR A 3 12.10 -15.09 -11.75
CA THR A 3 12.15 -15.69 -10.41
C THR A 3 10.95 -16.63 -10.23
N GLN A 4 11.19 -17.89 -9.88
CA GLN A 4 10.10 -18.79 -9.52
C GLN A 4 9.53 -18.34 -8.16
N ILE A 5 8.21 -18.32 -8.05
CA ILE A 5 7.51 -17.88 -6.84
C ILE A 5 6.56 -18.97 -6.31
N THR A 6 6.24 -18.88 -5.02
CA THR A 6 5.10 -19.54 -4.38
C THR A 6 4.13 -18.47 -3.91
N ALA A 7 2.83 -18.79 -3.94
CA ALA A 7 1.80 -17.84 -3.49
C ALA A 7 0.63 -18.61 -2.87
N ASP A 8 0.25 -18.20 -1.65
CA ASP A 8 -0.76 -18.86 -0.84
C ASP A 8 -1.61 -17.83 -0.05
N GLU A 9 -2.83 -18.20 0.30
CA GLU A 9 -3.58 -17.49 1.34
C GLU A 9 -3.11 -17.97 2.72
N VAL A 10 -2.81 -17.00 3.59
CA VAL A 10 -2.38 -17.25 4.97
C VAL A 10 -3.37 -16.66 5.96
N ARG A 11 -3.36 -17.16 7.19
CA ARG A 11 -4.14 -16.63 8.31
C ARG A 11 -3.18 -16.14 9.38
N ILE A 12 -3.37 -14.90 9.80
CA ILE A 12 -2.49 -14.21 10.74
C ILE A 12 -3.30 -13.90 12.00
N ASP A 13 -2.79 -14.32 13.14
CA ASP A 13 -3.35 -13.94 14.44
C ASP A 13 -3.05 -12.45 14.69
N VAL A 14 -4.09 -11.68 14.89
CA VAL A 14 -4.05 -10.24 15.19
C VAL A 14 -4.63 -9.92 16.56
N GLY A 15 -4.77 -10.93 17.44
CA GLY A 15 -5.33 -10.79 18.78
C GLY A 15 -6.86 -10.58 18.84
N GLY A 16 -7.56 -10.80 17.71
CA GLY A 16 -9.00 -10.64 17.58
C GLY A 16 -9.77 -11.97 17.65
N PRO A 17 -11.12 -11.93 17.52
CA PRO A 17 -11.95 -13.13 17.58
C PRO A 17 -11.77 -14.07 16.38
N ALA A 18 -11.21 -13.57 15.28
CA ALA A 18 -10.89 -14.35 14.09
C ALA A 18 -9.55 -13.86 13.48
N PRO A 19 -8.75 -14.79 12.94
CA PRO A 19 -7.51 -14.41 12.28
C PRO A 19 -7.78 -13.57 11.02
N MET A 20 -6.87 -12.66 10.72
CA MET A 20 -6.85 -11.92 9.47
C MET A 20 -6.40 -12.83 8.34
N THR A 21 -7.11 -12.82 7.21
CA THR A 21 -6.62 -13.41 5.97
C THR A 21 -5.68 -12.46 5.26
N ALA A 22 -4.61 -13.00 4.66
CA ALA A 22 -3.70 -12.26 3.81
C ALA A 22 -3.24 -13.11 2.63
N PHE A 23 -2.82 -12.48 1.55
CA PHE A 23 -2.19 -13.16 0.42
C PHE A 23 -0.68 -12.97 0.52
N LEU A 24 0.04 -14.09 0.60
CA LEU A 24 1.49 -14.15 0.68
C LEU A 24 2.06 -14.67 -0.64
N ALA A 25 2.96 -13.92 -1.27
CA ALA A 25 3.74 -14.37 -2.41
C ALA A 25 5.24 -14.17 -2.12
N ARG A 26 6.08 -15.15 -2.51
CA ARG A 26 7.51 -15.09 -2.22
C ARG A 26 8.34 -15.86 -3.25
N PRO A 27 9.62 -15.52 -3.44
CA PRO A 27 10.53 -16.35 -4.21
C PRO A 27 10.55 -17.80 -3.70
N SER A 28 10.64 -18.76 -4.62
CA SER A 28 10.80 -20.17 -4.27
C SER A 28 12.23 -20.41 -3.77
N GLY A 29 12.38 -21.27 -2.77
CA GLY A 29 13.69 -21.62 -2.21
C GLY A 29 13.85 -21.19 -0.76
N SER A 30 15.08 -21.32 -0.24
CA SER A 30 15.41 -21.10 1.19
C SER A 30 16.11 -19.77 1.47
N GLY A 31 16.26 -18.90 0.48
CA GLY A 31 16.89 -17.58 0.65
C GLY A 31 16.06 -16.65 1.54
N ALA A 32 16.74 -15.76 2.25
CA ALA A 32 16.08 -14.67 2.95
C ALA A 32 15.91 -13.47 1.99
N HIS A 33 14.74 -12.83 2.03
CA HIS A 33 14.37 -11.74 1.13
C HIS A 33 13.73 -10.59 1.91
N PRO A 34 13.92 -9.32 1.50
CA PRO A 34 13.22 -8.21 2.11
C PRO A 34 11.70 -8.34 1.94
N ALA A 35 10.95 -7.81 2.91
CA ALA A 35 9.49 -7.84 2.87
C ALA A 35 8.91 -6.60 2.20
N VAL A 36 7.75 -6.76 1.56
CA VAL A 36 6.93 -5.66 1.06
C VAL A 36 5.47 -5.87 1.45
N LEU A 37 4.92 -4.92 2.20
CA LEU A 37 3.49 -4.82 2.46
C LEU A 37 2.80 -4.29 1.19
N VAL A 38 1.75 -4.95 0.71
CA VAL A 38 0.96 -4.52 -0.45
C VAL A 38 -0.43 -4.12 0.02
N CYS A 39 -0.70 -2.81 0.06
CA CYS A 39 -1.94 -2.26 0.56
C CYS A 39 -2.96 -2.07 -0.57
N SER A 40 -4.13 -2.67 -0.40
CA SER A 40 -5.19 -2.71 -1.41
C SER A 40 -5.92 -1.37 -1.54
N GLU A 41 -6.52 -1.15 -2.71
CA GLU A 41 -7.48 -0.09 -2.94
C GLU A 41 -8.77 -0.28 -2.10
N LEU A 42 -9.73 0.63 -2.28
CA LEU A 42 -11.04 0.61 -1.64
C LEU A 42 -11.78 -0.73 -1.77
N TRP A 43 -11.50 -1.50 -2.82
CA TRP A 43 -12.17 -2.76 -3.16
C TRP A 43 -11.64 -3.99 -2.39
N GLY A 44 -10.65 -3.78 -1.51
CA GLY A 44 -10.06 -4.84 -0.70
C GLY A 44 -9.12 -5.76 -1.47
N LEU A 45 -8.91 -6.98 -0.96
CA LEU A 45 -7.95 -7.95 -1.47
C LEU A 45 -8.48 -8.63 -2.75
N THR A 46 -8.53 -7.90 -3.86
CA THR A 46 -8.96 -8.38 -5.17
C THR A 46 -7.88 -9.22 -5.87
N ASP A 47 -8.21 -9.89 -6.97
CA ASP A 47 -7.24 -10.61 -7.78
C ASP A 47 -6.16 -9.68 -8.35
N GLN A 48 -6.51 -8.44 -8.72
CA GLN A 48 -5.53 -7.45 -9.17
C GLN A 48 -4.48 -7.14 -8.08
N VAL A 49 -4.88 -7.04 -6.82
CA VAL A 49 -3.94 -6.83 -5.69
C VAL A 49 -3.08 -8.07 -5.46
N ARG A 50 -3.67 -9.27 -5.58
CA ARG A 50 -2.91 -10.53 -5.53
C ARG A 50 -1.89 -10.62 -6.66
N ASP A 51 -2.22 -10.15 -7.86
CA ASP A 51 -1.27 -10.13 -8.99
C ASP A 51 -0.14 -9.14 -8.76
N ILE A 52 -0.40 -7.98 -8.13
CA ILE A 52 0.67 -7.07 -7.68
C ILE A 52 1.60 -7.77 -6.68
N ALA A 53 1.06 -8.49 -5.70
CA ALA A 53 1.88 -9.22 -4.74
C ALA A 53 2.76 -10.28 -5.43
N ARG A 54 2.22 -10.98 -6.46
CA ARG A 54 3.03 -11.91 -7.28
C ARG A 54 4.14 -11.18 -8.03
N GLN A 55 3.83 -10.05 -8.68
CA GLN A 55 4.84 -9.24 -9.38
C GLN A 55 5.95 -8.76 -8.43
N VAL A 56 5.62 -8.35 -7.22
CA VAL A 56 6.60 -7.98 -6.19
C VAL A 56 7.46 -9.19 -5.81
N ALA A 57 6.87 -10.38 -5.69
CA ALA A 57 7.63 -11.60 -5.41
C ALA A 57 8.56 -12.00 -6.58
N GLU A 58 8.15 -11.81 -7.82
CA GLU A 58 8.98 -12.01 -9.01
C GLU A 58 10.21 -11.09 -9.05
N LEU A 59 10.13 -9.91 -8.40
CA LEU A 59 11.26 -9.00 -8.21
C LEU A 59 12.24 -9.48 -7.12
N GLY A 60 11.91 -10.52 -6.38
CA GLY A 60 12.79 -11.08 -5.35
C GLY A 60 12.42 -10.71 -3.92
N TYR A 61 11.21 -10.21 -3.66
CA TYR A 61 10.74 -9.80 -2.32
C TYR A 61 9.71 -10.78 -1.75
N VAL A 62 9.56 -10.80 -0.43
CA VAL A 62 8.42 -11.43 0.24
C VAL A 62 7.28 -10.44 0.27
N ALA A 63 6.25 -10.63 -0.56
CA ALA A 63 5.10 -9.76 -0.64
C ALA A 63 3.94 -10.27 0.21
N ILE A 64 3.35 -9.43 1.03
CA ILE A 64 2.16 -9.77 1.81
C ILE A 64 1.10 -8.69 1.66
N ALA A 65 -0.11 -9.11 1.23
CA ALA A 65 -1.27 -8.25 1.04
C ALA A 65 -2.36 -8.63 2.06
N PRO A 66 -2.59 -7.81 3.11
CA PRO A 66 -3.58 -8.09 4.14
C PRO A 66 -5.00 -7.78 3.68
N ASN A 67 -5.98 -8.53 4.17
CA ASN A 67 -7.37 -8.14 4.15
C ASN A 67 -7.69 -7.21 5.34
N LEU A 68 -7.49 -5.92 5.19
CA LEU A 68 -7.73 -4.94 6.26
C LEU A 68 -9.21 -4.77 6.64
N TYR A 69 -10.12 -5.37 5.86
CA TYR A 69 -11.56 -5.39 6.19
C TYR A 69 -11.99 -6.64 6.99
N HIS A 70 -11.06 -7.50 7.40
CA HIS A 70 -11.36 -8.81 8.01
C HIS A 70 -12.27 -8.73 9.24
N ARG A 71 -12.21 -7.63 10.03
CA ARG A 71 -13.08 -7.40 11.19
C ARG A 71 -14.55 -7.18 10.83
N SER A 72 -14.84 -6.90 9.55
CA SER A 72 -16.19 -6.69 9.04
C SER A 72 -16.88 -7.98 8.57
N GLY A 73 -16.18 -9.10 8.59
CA GLY A 73 -16.74 -10.41 8.29
C GLY A 73 -15.96 -11.20 7.22
N PRO A 74 -16.15 -12.52 7.18
CA PRO A 74 -15.41 -13.43 6.29
C PRO A 74 -15.67 -13.17 4.79
N GLU A 75 -16.79 -12.55 4.45
CA GLU A 75 -17.16 -12.18 3.08
C GLU A 75 -16.27 -11.08 2.48
N THR A 76 -15.39 -10.48 3.28
CA THR A 76 -14.42 -9.47 2.81
C THR A 76 -13.10 -10.10 2.31
N ALA A 77 -12.91 -11.41 2.51
CA ALA A 77 -11.63 -12.08 2.27
C ALA A 77 -11.14 -12.01 0.80
N SER A 78 -12.05 -11.98 -0.17
CA SER A 78 -11.70 -11.94 -1.59
C SER A 78 -11.75 -10.54 -2.21
N GLY A 79 -12.05 -9.52 -1.42
CA GLY A 79 -12.38 -8.22 -1.97
C GLY A 79 -13.68 -8.27 -2.79
N PHE A 80 -13.95 -7.25 -3.56
CA PHE A 80 -15.15 -7.18 -4.41
C PHE A 80 -14.90 -6.30 -5.64
N ALA A 81 -15.67 -6.56 -6.69
CA ALA A 81 -15.53 -5.84 -7.95
C ALA A 81 -15.89 -4.35 -7.77
N GLU A 82 -15.15 -3.49 -8.45
CA GLU A 82 -15.50 -2.09 -8.59
C GLU A 82 -16.83 -1.95 -9.31
N SER A 83 -17.79 -1.34 -8.66
CA SER A 83 -19.11 -1.01 -9.24
C SER A 83 -19.84 -0.01 -8.36
N ASP A 84 -20.83 0.68 -8.91
CA ASP A 84 -21.68 1.58 -8.13
C ASP A 84 -22.45 0.83 -7.04
N ALA A 85 -22.88 -0.40 -7.29
CA ALA A 85 -23.54 -1.24 -6.29
C ALA A 85 -22.65 -1.57 -5.10
N ASN A 86 -21.35 -1.75 -5.32
CA ASN A 86 -20.40 -2.04 -4.26
C ASN A 86 -19.80 -0.76 -3.61
N ARG A 87 -19.98 0.40 -4.20
CA ARG A 87 -19.38 1.66 -3.72
C ARG A 87 -19.84 2.02 -2.32
N THR A 88 -21.14 1.95 -2.03
CA THR A 88 -21.68 2.21 -0.69
C THR A 88 -21.08 1.27 0.33
N ARG A 89 -21.05 -0.04 0.04
CA ARG A 89 -20.43 -1.05 0.91
C ARG A 89 -18.95 -0.75 1.15
N ALA A 90 -18.24 -0.36 0.11
CA ALA A 90 -16.81 -0.05 0.18
C ALA A 90 -16.52 1.12 1.13
N PHE A 91 -17.33 2.20 1.04
CA PHE A 91 -17.22 3.33 1.97
C PHE A 91 -17.64 2.99 3.39
N ASP A 92 -18.63 2.12 3.59
CA ASP A 92 -19.00 1.62 4.92
C ASP A 92 -17.85 0.85 5.57
N LEU A 93 -17.16 0.00 4.80
CA LEU A 93 -15.99 -0.74 5.26
C LEU A 93 -14.82 0.20 5.59
N LEU A 94 -14.53 1.15 4.70
CA LEU A 94 -13.53 2.19 4.95
C LEU A 94 -13.86 2.98 6.22
N GLY A 95 -15.13 3.30 6.44
CA GLY A 95 -15.60 4.01 7.63
C GLY A 95 -15.33 3.29 8.94
N ARG A 96 -15.10 1.98 8.91
CA ARG A 96 -14.82 1.15 10.11
C ARG A 96 -13.33 0.99 10.40
N LEU A 97 -12.44 1.37 9.48
CA LEU A 97 -11.01 1.31 9.73
C LEU A 97 -10.61 2.31 10.82
N THR A 98 -9.79 1.86 11.75
CA THR A 98 -9.16 2.71 12.78
C THR A 98 -7.64 2.67 12.64
N ARG A 99 -6.95 3.70 13.12
CA ARG A 99 -5.48 3.73 13.13
C ARG A 99 -4.90 2.56 13.91
N ASP A 100 -5.44 2.28 15.09
CA ASP A 100 -4.95 1.22 15.97
C ASP A 100 -5.10 -0.17 15.35
N ASP A 101 -6.27 -0.45 14.75
CA ASP A 101 -6.51 -1.73 14.08
C ASP A 101 -5.59 -1.94 12.87
N VAL A 102 -5.47 -0.92 12.01
CA VAL A 102 -4.62 -1.00 10.82
C VAL A 102 -3.15 -1.13 11.20
N GLU A 103 -2.67 -0.39 12.20
CA GLU A 103 -1.31 -0.53 12.70
C GLU A 103 -1.04 -1.93 13.24
N ALA A 104 -1.94 -2.47 14.05
CA ALA A 104 -1.83 -3.83 14.59
C ALA A 104 -1.78 -4.88 13.47
N ASP A 105 -2.64 -4.76 12.46
CA ASP A 105 -2.69 -5.67 11.33
C ASP A 105 -1.40 -5.64 10.49
N LEU A 106 -0.89 -4.45 10.19
CA LEU A 106 0.35 -4.30 9.42
C LEU A 106 1.56 -4.82 10.19
N ARG A 107 1.64 -4.55 11.51
CA ARG A 107 2.69 -5.12 12.37
C ARG A 107 2.64 -6.65 12.42
N ALA A 108 1.44 -7.21 12.53
CA ALA A 108 1.24 -8.66 12.49
C ALA A 108 1.68 -9.27 11.15
N CYS A 109 1.43 -8.60 10.02
CA CYS A 109 1.94 -9.03 8.71
C CYS A 109 3.47 -9.06 8.68
N VAL A 110 4.15 -8.01 9.14
CA VAL A 110 5.61 -7.96 9.18
C VAL A 110 6.17 -9.06 10.07
N ALA A 111 5.61 -9.26 11.26
CA ALA A 111 6.02 -10.34 12.16
C ALA A 111 5.83 -11.72 11.51
N HIS A 112 4.66 -11.95 10.89
CA HIS A 112 4.36 -13.21 10.22
C HIS A 112 5.36 -13.56 9.10
N VAL A 113 5.71 -12.62 8.23
CA VAL A 113 6.64 -12.90 7.13
C VAL A 113 8.07 -13.11 7.61
N ARG A 114 8.49 -12.47 8.70
CA ARG A 114 9.79 -12.71 9.35
C ARG A 114 9.86 -14.10 9.95
N GLU A 115 8.81 -14.52 10.63
CA GLU A 115 8.75 -15.83 11.31
C GLU A 115 8.54 -17.01 10.35
N HIS A 116 7.69 -16.84 9.34
CA HIS A 116 7.19 -17.97 8.53
C HIS A 116 7.60 -17.94 7.05
N ALA A 117 8.17 -16.84 6.56
CA ALA A 117 8.50 -16.68 5.14
C ALA A 117 9.95 -16.28 4.87
N ASN A 118 10.84 -16.38 5.85
CA ASN A 118 12.25 -15.98 5.76
C ASN A 118 12.42 -14.51 5.30
N ALA A 119 11.57 -13.60 5.77
CA ALA A 119 11.78 -12.19 5.48
C ALA A 119 12.95 -11.63 6.31
N THR A 120 13.76 -10.76 5.69
CA THR A 120 14.82 -10.02 6.39
C THR A 120 14.22 -8.87 7.22
N GLU A 121 15.07 -8.16 7.96
CA GLU A 121 14.64 -6.99 8.75
C GLU A 121 14.14 -5.82 7.88
N LYS A 122 14.66 -5.66 6.66
CA LYS A 122 14.25 -4.58 5.77
C LYS A 122 12.84 -4.81 5.24
N THR A 123 12.01 -3.80 5.38
CA THR A 123 10.61 -3.84 4.95
C THR A 123 10.28 -2.59 4.14
N GLY A 124 9.57 -2.77 3.03
CA GLY A 124 8.97 -1.70 2.24
C GLY A 124 7.44 -1.79 2.27
N VAL A 125 6.79 -0.75 1.76
CA VAL A 125 5.34 -0.72 1.56
C VAL A 125 5.01 -0.21 0.17
N LEU A 126 3.95 -0.76 -0.42
CA LEU A 126 3.37 -0.38 -1.71
C LEU A 126 1.87 -0.27 -1.53
N GLY A 127 1.25 0.82 -1.99
CA GLY A 127 -0.18 0.96 -1.86
C GLY A 127 -0.82 1.85 -2.92
N PHE A 128 -2.10 1.58 -3.23
CA PHE A 128 -2.85 2.22 -4.31
C PHE A 128 -4.14 2.83 -3.77
N SER A 129 -4.44 4.09 -4.08
CA SER A 129 -5.64 4.81 -3.64
C SER A 129 -5.80 4.79 -2.12
N LEU A 130 -6.82 4.14 -1.57
CA LEU A 130 -6.92 3.88 -0.13
C LEU A 130 -5.65 3.17 0.40
N GLY A 131 -5.14 2.20 -0.36
CA GLY A 131 -3.87 1.55 -0.02
C GLY A 131 -2.68 2.51 -0.04
N GLY A 132 -2.69 3.53 -0.89
CA GLY A 132 -1.71 4.63 -0.86
C GLY A 132 -1.81 5.44 0.42
N HIS A 133 -3.03 5.76 0.87
CA HIS A 133 -3.28 6.38 2.18
C HIS A 133 -2.77 5.50 3.34
N ILE A 134 -3.03 4.19 3.27
CA ILE A 134 -2.54 3.22 4.25
C ILE A 134 -1.02 3.07 4.19
N ALA A 135 -0.40 3.10 3.01
CA ALA A 135 1.05 3.06 2.86
C ALA A 135 1.72 4.31 3.46
N PHE A 136 1.11 5.49 3.30
CA PHE A 136 1.56 6.69 3.99
C PHE A 136 1.47 6.52 5.52
N PHE A 137 0.33 6.02 6.03
CA PHE A 137 0.17 5.72 7.44
C PHE A 137 1.20 4.71 7.94
N ALA A 138 1.44 3.63 7.20
CA ALA A 138 2.47 2.65 7.54
C ALA A 138 3.86 3.29 7.67
N ALA A 139 4.21 4.21 6.76
CA ALA A 139 5.47 4.95 6.81
C ALA A 139 5.60 5.86 8.04
N THR A 140 4.49 6.26 8.66
CA THR A 140 4.51 7.05 9.91
C THR A 140 4.60 6.19 11.17
N ARG A 141 4.36 4.86 11.10
CA ARG A 141 4.17 3.99 12.27
C ARG A 141 5.12 2.80 12.33
N LEU A 142 5.58 2.30 11.18
CA LEU A 142 6.40 1.09 11.11
C LEU A 142 7.85 1.44 10.79
N ASP A 143 8.76 0.54 11.16
CA ASP A 143 10.15 0.60 10.73
C ASP A 143 10.24 0.12 9.27
N LEU A 144 10.21 1.07 8.34
CA LEU A 144 10.25 0.84 6.91
C LEU A 144 11.45 1.54 6.29
N ALA A 145 12.08 0.90 5.29
CA ALA A 145 13.14 1.52 4.50
C ALA A 145 12.58 2.32 3.31
N ALA A 146 11.44 1.87 2.74
CA ALA A 146 10.87 2.47 1.53
C ALA A 146 9.33 2.44 1.51
N ALA A 147 8.73 3.48 0.93
CA ALA A 147 7.29 3.56 0.68
C ALA A 147 7.01 4.01 -0.76
N ALA A 148 6.29 3.18 -1.53
CA ALA A 148 5.77 3.51 -2.85
C ALA A 148 4.26 3.75 -2.76
N ILE A 149 3.83 4.97 -3.04
CA ILE A 149 2.50 5.48 -2.70
C ILE A 149 1.82 6.00 -3.97
N TYR A 150 0.79 5.30 -4.43
CA TYR A 150 0.05 5.66 -5.62
C TYR A 150 -1.23 6.42 -5.27
N TYR A 151 -1.37 7.62 -5.82
CA TYR A 151 -2.57 8.47 -5.76
C TYR A 151 -3.32 8.38 -4.42
N PRO A 152 -2.67 8.72 -3.29
CA PRO A 152 -3.22 8.54 -1.95
C PRO A 152 -4.33 9.56 -1.69
N GLY A 153 -5.58 9.10 -1.63
CA GLY A 153 -6.70 9.98 -1.28
C GLY A 153 -6.66 10.44 0.18
N TRP A 154 -7.28 11.59 0.45
CA TRP A 154 -7.63 12.10 1.78
C TRP A 154 -6.47 12.36 2.75
N LEU A 155 -5.21 12.45 2.33
CA LEU A 155 -4.11 12.75 3.24
C LEU A 155 -4.28 14.10 3.97
N PRO A 156 -4.61 15.21 3.26
CA PRO A 156 -4.81 16.51 3.89
C PRO A 156 -6.22 16.73 4.45
N VAL A 157 -7.15 15.77 4.27
CA VAL A 157 -8.59 15.96 4.58
C VAL A 157 -8.95 15.19 5.84
N ALA A 158 -9.32 15.90 6.92
CA ALA A 158 -9.79 15.28 8.15
C ALA A 158 -11.12 14.52 7.97
N GLY A 159 -11.36 13.54 8.84
CA GLY A 159 -12.64 12.84 8.96
C GLY A 159 -12.84 11.63 8.07
N THR A 160 -11.89 11.27 7.21
CA THR A 160 -11.99 10.13 6.28
C THR A 160 -10.86 9.15 6.49
N ALA A 161 -11.14 7.87 6.44
CA ALA A 161 -10.18 6.78 6.63
C ALA A 161 -9.31 7.02 7.87
N LEU A 162 -8.00 6.90 7.75
CA LEU A 162 -7.05 7.09 8.84
C LEU A 162 -6.74 8.57 9.11
N SER A 163 -7.29 9.52 8.34
CA SER A 163 -7.31 10.96 8.64
C SER A 163 -8.41 11.31 9.66
N ARG A 164 -8.59 10.47 10.66
CA ARG A 164 -9.47 10.68 11.81
C ARG A 164 -8.68 10.48 13.09
N PRO A 165 -8.80 11.42 14.07
CA PRO A 165 -9.59 12.68 14.07
C PRO A 165 -8.95 13.80 13.23
N GLU A 166 -7.67 13.72 12.90
CA GLU A 166 -6.88 14.77 12.25
C GLU A 166 -6.36 14.30 10.89
N PRO A 167 -6.00 15.22 9.97
CA PRO A 167 -5.38 14.85 8.70
C PRO A 167 -4.18 13.93 8.90
N LEU A 168 -4.10 12.87 8.12
CA LEU A 168 -2.94 11.96 8.19
C LEU A 168 -1.65 12.65 7.75
N LEU A 169 -1.76 13.67 6.93
CA LEU A 169 -0.64 14.47 6.46
C LEU A 169 0.14 15.15 7.60
N ASP A 170 -0.52 15.46 8.73
CA ASP A 170 0.10 16.06 9.91
C ASP A 170 1.15 15.13 10.56
N ASP A 171 1.08 13.83 10.27
CA ASP A 171 2.06 12.82 10.73
C ASP A 171 3.33 12.74 9.84
N ALA A 172 3.47 13.55 8.78
CA ALA A 172 4.64 13.53 7.89
C ALA A 172 6.00 13.63 8.61
N PRO A 173 6.16 14.38 9.72
CA PRO A 173 7.42 14.39 10.48
C PRO A 173 7.87 13.02 10.99
N ALA A 174 6.95 12.08 11.21
CA ALA A 174 7.30 10.72 11.63
C ALA A 174 7.99 9.93 10.50
N ILE A 175 7.62 10.17 9.24
CA ILE A 175 8.28 9.58 8.06
C ILE A 175 9.74 10.03 7.99
N ALA A 176 10.00 11.33 8.18
CA ALA A 176 11.35 11.87 8.21
C ALA A 176 12.18 11.31 9.37
N SER A 177 11.57 11.19 10.55
CA SER A 177 12.22 10.62 11.74
C SER A 177 12.59 9.14 11.56
N GLY A 178 11.79 8.39 10.79
CA GLY A 178 12.05 7.00 10.43
C GLY A 178 13.01 6.83 9.25
N ASP A 179 13.48 7.94 8.64
CA ASP A 179 14.32 7.96 7.42
C ASP A 179 13.72 7.15 6.25
N VAL A 180 12.40 7.08 6.14
CA VAL A 180 11.71 6.30 5.10
C VAL A 180 11.84 7.01 3.76
N ARG A 181 12.47 6.35 2.77
CA ARG A 181 12.50 6.87 1.39
C ARG A 181 11.13 6.73 0.76
N THR A 182 10.50 7.84 0.39
CA THR A 182 9.13 7.89 -0.11
C THR A 182 9.08 8.26 -1.59
N LEU A 183 8.32 7.50 -2.37
CA LEU A 183 8.05 7.77 -3.78
C LEU A 183 6.54 7.85 -3.97
N MET A 184 6.06 9.00 -4.43
CA MET A 184 4.63 9.27 -4.61
C MET A 184 4.29 9.47 -6.07
N PHE A 185 3.17 8.85 -6.50
CA PHE A 185 2.67 8.95 -7.86
C PHE A 185 1.29 9.60 -7.87
N PHE A 186 1.13 10.59 -8.71
CA PHE A 186 -0.12 11.33 -8.88
C PHE A 186 -0.56 11.32 -10.35
N ALA A 187 -1.86 11.41 -10.55
CA ALA A 187 -2.47 11.66 -11.84
C ALA A 187 -2.81 13.16 -11.99
N GLU A 188 -2.55 13.74 -13.15
CA GLU A 188 -2.86 15.16 -13.39
C GLU A 188 -4.36 15.43 -13.31
N LEU A 189 -5.17 14.53 -13.91
CA LEU A 189 -6.62 14.63 -13.98
C LEU A 189 -7.33 13.83 -12.87
N ASP A 190 -6.74 13.77 -11.69
CA ASP A 190 -7.30 13.04 -10.55
C ASP A 190 -8.52 13.76 -9.97
N HIS A 191 -9.66 13.08 -9.88
CA HIS A 191 -10.89 13.62 -9.32
C HIS A 191 -10.99 13.47 -7.78
N VAL A 192 -10.04 12.74 -7.18
CA VAL A 192 -9.94 12.55 -5.72
C VAL A 192 -8.90 13.48 -5.11
N ILE A 193 -7.80 13.72 -5.85
CA ILE A 193 -6.65 14.51 -5.38
C ILE A 193 -6.40 15.62 -6.39
N ASP A 194 -6.92 16.81 -6.13
CA ASP A 194 -6.71 17.97 -6.99
C ASP A 194 -5.28 18.56 -6.83
N ALA A 195 -4.98 19.56 -7.67
CA ALA A 195 -3.66 20.21 -7.65
C ALA A 195 -3.36 20.88 -6.30
N ALA A 196 -4.37 21.49 -5.67
CA ALA A 196 -4.18 22.16 -4.38
C ALA A 196 -3.85 21.15 -3.26
N GLN A 197 -4.46 19.97 -3.28
CA GLN A 197 -4.13 18.89 -2.35
C GLN A 197 -2.72 18.34 -2.59
N ARG A 198 -2.30 18.19 -3.85
CA ARG A 198 -0.91 17.79 -4.18
C ARG A 198 0.09 18.82 -3.65
N ASP A 199 -0.15 20.12 -3.88
CA ASP A 199 0.71 21.18 -3.38
C ASP A 199 0.80 21.17 -1.84
N GLN A 200 -0.29 20.86 -1.13
CA GLN A 200 -0.30 20.69 0.33
C GLN A 200 0.55 19.48 0.76
N ILE A 201 0.45 18.37 0.05
CA ILE A 201 1.25 17.16 0.33
C ILE A 201 2.73 17.47 0.15
N THR A 202 3.11 18.02 -1.01
CA THR A 202 4.49 18.44 -1.29
C THR A 202 5.04 19.35 -0.21
N ALA A 203 4.32 20.42 0.12
CA ALA A 203 4.75 21.38 1.14
C ALA A 203 4.93 20.76 2.53
N ALA A 204 4.06 19.82 2.91
CA ALA A 204 4.17 19.13 4.19
C ALA A 204 5.38 18.21 4.24
N LEU A 205 5.64 17.43 3.17
CA LEU A 205 6.80 16.54 3.08
C LEU A 205 8.11 17.32 3.07
N GLU A 206 8.20 18.42 2.30
CA GLU A 206 9.35 19.31 2.28
C GLU A 206 9.61 19.94 3.66
N SER A 207 8.56 20.49 4.29
CA SER A 207 8.64 21.11 5.63
C SER A 207 9.08 20.13 6.71
N ALA A 208 8.65 18.87 6.59
CA ALA A 208 9.05 17.80 7.50
C ALA A 208 10.45 17.25 7.22
N GLY A 209 11.06 17.56 6.08
CA GLY A 209 12.36 17.04 5.66
C GLY A 209 12.31 15.57 5.24
N VAL A 210 11.18 15.09 4.73
CA VAL A 210 11.04 13.72 4.23
C VAL A 210 11.89 13.52 2.99
N ARG A 211 12.66 12.42 2.92
CA ARG A 211 13.35 11.99 1.70
C ARG A 211 12.34 11.47 0.69
N HIS A 212 11.80 12.35 -0.16
CA HIS A 212 10.76 11.97 -1.10
C HIS A 212 11.06 12.35 -2.55
N GLU A 213 10.32 11.72 -3.45
CA GLU A 213 10.19 12.06 -4.86
C GLU A 213 8.71 11.98 -5.23
N GLU A 214 8.24 12.94 -6.02
CA GLU A 214 6.88 12.98 -6.52
C GLU A 214 6.87 12.96 -8.04
N VAL A 215 5.98 12.16 -8.63
CA VAL A 215 5.80 12.07 -10.07
C VAL A 215 4.34 12.31 -10.40
N VAL A 216 4.06 13.34 -11.20
CA VAL A 216 2.72 13.62 -11.73
C VAL A 216 2.67 13.18 -13.18
N TYR A 217 1.74 12.27 -13.52
CA TYR A 217 1.56 11.79 -14.89
C TYR A 217 0.56 12.66 -15.64
N PRO A 218 1.01 13.38 -16.71
CA PRO A 218 0.14 14.24 -17.51
C PRO A 218 -0.97 13.43 -18.18
N GLY A 219 -2.21 13.95 -18.14
CA GLY A 219 -3.38 13.30 -18.74
C GLY A 219 -3.90 12.06 -18.02
N ALA A 220 -3.15 11.49 -17.08
CA ALA A 220 -3.60 10.33 -16.31
C ALA A 220 -4.75 10.68 -15.35
N GLN A 221 -5.59 9.70 -15.07
CA GLN A 221 -6.71 9.78 -14.13
C GLN A 221 -6.46 8.94 -12.86
N HIS A 222 -7.27 9.14 -11.81
CA HIS A 222 -7.22 8.31 -10.62
C HIS A 222 -7.29 6.81 -10.97
N ALA A 223 -6.49 5.97 -10.31
CA ALA A 223 -6.39 4.53 -10.56
C ALA A 223 -5.81 4.13 -11.93
N PHE A 224 -4.93 4.95 -12.51
CA PHE A 224 -4.29 4.71 -13.81
C PHE A 224 -3.47 3.41 -13.91
N PHE A 225 -3.15 2.78 -12.79
CA PHE A 225 -2.19 1.67 -12.76
C PHE A 225 -2.76 0.33 -13.22
N PHE A 226 -4.04 0.04 -13.02
CA PHE A 226 -4.60 -1.30 -13.18
C PHE A 226 -5.12 -1.57 -14.60
N PRO A 227 -4.54 -2.58 -15.34
CA PRO A 227 -5.03 -2.97 -16.65
C PRO A 227 -6.49 -3.42 -16.62
N GLY A 228 -7.22 -3.13 -17.70
CA GLY A 228 -8.63 -3.53 -17.87
C GLY A 228 -9.65 -2.62 -17.18
N ARG A 229 -9.20 -1.52 -16.57
CA ARG A 229 -10.06 -0.47 -16.01
C ARG A 229 -10.05 0.76 -16.93
N ASP A 230 -11.14 1.53 -16.96
CA ASP A 230 -11.29 2.71 -17.82
C ASP A 230 -10.15 3.75 -17.65
N PRO A 231 -9.68 4.07 -16.42
CA PRO A 231 -8.61 5.05 -16.23
C PRO A 231 -7.20 4.52 -16.51
N TYR A 232 -7.04 3.27 -16.97
CA TYR A 232 -5.72 2.66 -17.17
C TYR A 232 -4.89 3.44 -18.18
N ASP A 233 -3.68 3.82 -17.77
CA ASP A 233 -2.65 4.43 -18.62
C ASP A 233 -1.41 3.53 -18.62
N ALA A 234 -1.18 2.86 -19.75
CA ALA A 234 -0.08 1.89 -19.87
C ALA A 234 1.29 2.53 -19.67
N SER A 235 1.49 3.75 -20.20
CA SER A 235 2.76 4.47 -20.09
C SER A 235 3.07 4.89 -18.66
N ALA A 236 2.06 5.46 -17.98
CA ALA A 236 2.19 5.85 -16.58
C ALA A 236 2.38 4.63 -15.66
N ALA A 237 1.67 3.53 -15.94
CA ALA A 237 1.80 2.28 -15.19
C ALA A 237 3.19 1.66 -15.35
N GLU A 238 3.74 1.60 -16.57
CA GLU A 238 5.06 1.04 -16.86
C GLU A 238 6.17 1.88 -16.23
N ASP A 239 6.17 3.21 -16.41
CA ASP A 239 7.18 4.11 -15.83
C ASP A 239 7.13 4.07 -14.30
N SER A 240 5.94 4.18 -13.71
CA SER A 240 5.79 4.13 -12.24
C SER A 240 6.28 2.80 -11.66
N TRP A 241 5.99 1.68 -12.31
CA TRP A 241 6.48 0.38 -11.87
C TRP A 241 8.00 0.24 -11.98
N ALA A 242 8.61 0.81 -13.04
CA ALA A 242 10.07 0.85 -13.16
C ALA A 242 10.72 1.65 -12.02
N ARG A 243 10.12 2.77 -11.60
CA ARG A 243 10.56 3.57 -10.45
C ARG A 243 10.39 2.83 -9.12
N VAL A 244 9.29 2.11 -8.91
CA VAL A 244 9.11 1.24 -7.72
C VAL A 244 10.22 0.19 -7.64
N ARG A 245 10.54 -0.46 -8.75
CA ARG A 245 11.65 -1.43 -8.79
C ARG A 245 12.99 -0.78 -8.42
N ALA A 246 13.26 0.41 -8.95
CA ALA A 246 14.49 1.14 -8.63
C ALA A 246 14.54 1.53 -7.14
N LEU A 247 13.44 2.05 -6.59
CA LEU A 247 13.30 2.38 -5.17
C LEU A 247 13.60 1.16 -4.28
N PHE A 248 12.91 0.04 -4.51
CA PHE A 248 13.08 -1.15 -3.69
C PHE A 248 14.48 -1.77 -3.85
N THR A 249 15.06 -1.72 -5.05
CA THR A 249 16.44 -2.16 -5.25
C THR A 249 17.44 -1.30 -4.46
N ALA A 250 17.24 0.01 -4.40
CA ALA A 250 18.14 0.92 -3.70
C ALA A 250 18.01 0.81 -2.17
N GLU A 251 16.79 0.74 -1.65
CA GLU A 251 16.53 0.88 -0.20
C GLU A 251 16.40 -0.48 0.51
N LEU A 252 15.95 -1.54 -0.18
CA LEU A 252 15.72 -2.85 0.41
C LEU A 252 16.88 -3.82 0.14
N ALA A 253 17.81 -3.53 -0.78
CA ALA A 253 19.00 -4.38 -0.96
C ALA A 253 19.78 -4.50 0.36
N GLN A 254 20.35 -5.67 0.59
CA GLN A 254 21.19 -5.99 1.76
C GLN A 254 22.56 -5.33 1.67
#